data_c0531c447e22a1ccba7a54efbf23df13
#
_entry.id   c0531c447e22a1ccba7a54efbf23df13
#
_cell.length_a   1.000
_cell.length_b   1.000
_cell.length_c   1.000
_cell.angle_alpha   90.00
_cell.angle_beta   90.00
_cell.angle_gamma   90.00
#
_symmetry.space_group_name_H-M   'P 1'
#
loop_
_entity.id
_entity.type
_entity.pdbx_description
1 polymer ?
#
loop_
_entity_poly.entity_id
_entity_poly.type
_entity_poly.pdbx_seq_one_letter_code
_entity_poly.pdbx_strand_id
1 'polypeptide(L)'
;GAILFVDMAHIAGLVAAGVHPSPIPYAHVTTTTTHKTLRGPRGGLILSSKEVAEKYNFNKFVFPGVQGGPLEHVIASKAVCFGEALKPEYKEYQQQVAKNAKALAAAMMDKGFQLVSGGTENHLMLVDLTNFQDVTGKFLQNACDEVHITLNKNAIPNDPRSPFLTSGVRIGTP
;
A
#
# COMPACT_ATOMS: atom_id res chain seq x y z
N GLY A 1 -28.15 -0.44 -7.74
CA GLY A 1 -26.91 0.20 -8.11
C GLY A 1 -25.71 -0.72 -7.90
N ALA A 2 -24.54 -0.36 -8.43
CA ALA A 2 -23.31 -1.12 -8.25
C ALA A 2 -22.78 -0.99 -6.81
N ILE A 3 -22.07 -2.00 -6.34
CA ILE A 3 -21.37 -1.98 -5.07
C ILE A 3 -19.99 -1.34 -5.28
N LEU A 4 -19.69 -0.31 -4.48
CA LEU A 4 -18.35 0.26 -4.42
C LEU A 4 -17.54 -0.50 -3.37
N PHE A 5 -16.53 -1.22 -3.85
CA PHE A 5 -15.54 -1.94 -3.05
C PHE A 5 -14.19 -1.23 -3.19
N VAL A 6 -13.53 -0.93 -2.07
CA VAL A 6 -12.22 -0.29 -2.05
C VAL A 6 -11.24 -1.10 -1.22
N ASP A 7 -10.10 -1.43 -1.79
CA ASP A 7 -8.95 -1.98 -1.04
C ASP A 7 -7.92 -0.87 -0.78
N MET A 8 -7.75 -0.50 0.49
CA MET A 8 -6.80 0.52 0.91
C MET A 8 -5.53 -0.07 1.54
N ALA A 9 -5.19 -1.32 1.27
CA ALA A 9 -4.15 -2.06 1.95
C ALA A 9 -2.81 -1.31 2.04
N HIS A 10 -2.37 -0.68 0.96
CA HIS A 10 -1.11 0.06 0.95
C HIS A 10 -1.15 1.36 1.76
N ILE A 11 -2.27 2.06 1.74
CA ILE A 11 -2.41 3.40 2.31
C ILE A 11 -3.13 3.44 3.66
N ALA A 12 -3.48 2.29 4.22
CA ALA A 12 -4.31 2.22 5.44
C ALA A 12 -3.71 2.99 6.62
N GLY A 13 -2.38 2.99 6.78
CA GLY A 13 -1.71 3.76 7.83
C GLY A 13 -1.83 5.27 7.62
N LEU A 14 -1.69 5.74 6.38
CA LEU A 14 -1.87 7.15 6.02
C LEU A 14 -3.33 7.59 6.23
N VAL A 15 -4.29 6.72 5.90
CA VAL A 15 -5.73 6.96 6.11
C VAL A 15 -6.05 7.03 7.61
N ALA A 16 -5.54 6.08 8.41
CA ALA A 16 -5.76 6.05 9.87
C ALA A 16 -5.21 7.31 10.56
N ALA A 17 -4.08 7.82 10.07
CA ALA A 17 -3.47 9.05 10.58
C ALA A 17 -4.12 10.35 10.03
N GLY A 18 -5.08 10.27 9.12
CA GLY A 18 -5.67 11.43 8.47
C GLY A 18 -4.74 12.16 7.50
N VAL A 19 -3.67 11.49 7.03
CA VAL A 19 -2.70 12.04 6.06
C VAL A 19 -3.15 11.80 4.61
N HIS A 20 -4.05 10.81 4.40
CA HIS A 20 -4.63 10.50 3.11
C HIS A 20 -6.17 10.44 3.24
N PRO A 21 -6.93 10.85 2.22
CA PRO A 21 -8.40 10.76 2.25
C PRO A 21 -8.90 9.34 2.55
N SER A 22 -9.92 9.25 3.38
CA SER A 22 -10.54 7.96 3.74
C SER A 22 -11.58 7.54 2.71
N PRO A 23 -11.55 6.29 2.21
CA PRO A 23 -12.60 5.76 1.36
C PRO A 23 -13.87 5.36 2.13
N ILE A 24 -13.78 5.18 3.45
CA ILE A 24 -14.83 4.60 4.29
C ILE A 24 -16.18 5.32 4.16
N PRO A 25 -16.27 6.68 4.10
CA PRO A 25 -17.54 7.35 3.96
C PRO A 25 -18.26 7.11 2.62
N TYR A 26 -17.54 6.63 1.60
CA TYR A 26 -18.03 6.50 0.23
C TYR A 26 -18.19 5.04 -0.20
N ALA A 27 -17.39 4.14 0.37
CA ALA A 27 -17.38 2.73 0.01
C ALA A 27 -18.45 1.93 0.76
N HIS A 28 -19.08 0.97 0.07
CA HIS A 28 -19.94 -0.02 0.71
C HIS A 28 -19.12 -1.01 1.53
N VAL A 29 -17.95 -1.40 0.99
CA VAL A 29 -17.00 -2.31 1.61
C VAL A 29 -15.60 -1.77 1.42
N THR A 30 -14.83 -1.73 2.50
CA THR A 30 -13.41 -1.39 2.46
C THR A 30 -12.60 -2.54 3.04
N THR A 31 -11.59 -3.01 2.31
CA THR A 31 -10.62 -3.99 2.82
C THR A 31 -9.26 -3.36 3.01
N THR A 32 -8.47 -3.96 3.88
CA THR A 32 -7.08 -3.62 4.07
C THR A 32 -6.27 -4.79 4.61
N THR A 33 -4.98 -4.76 4.41
CA THR A 33 -4.02 -5.51 5.21
C THR A 33 -3.65 -4.73 6.45
N THR A 34 -3.18 -5.42 7.50
CA THR A 34 -2.69 -4.78 8.72
C THR A 34 -1.16 -4.60 8.75
N HIS A 35 -0.42 -5.20 7.81
CA HIS A 35 1.04 -5.33 7.83
C HIS A 35 1.80 -4.45 6.82
N LYS A 36 1.16 -3.42 6.26
CA LYS A 36 1.81 -2.43 5.37
C LYS A 36 1.96 -1.10 6.12
N THR A 37 1.53 0.02 5.58
CA THR A 37 1.66 1.32 6.28
C THR A 37 0.95 1.35 7.63
N LEU A 38 -0.02 0.48 7.88
CA LEU A 38 -0.66 0.36 9.20
C LEU A 38 0.29 -0.20 10.27
N ARG A 39 1.40 -0.84 9.88
CA ARG A 39 2.50 -1.27 10.76
C ARG A 39 2.10 -2.33 11.78
N GLY A 40 1.14 -3.18 11.45
CA GLY A 40 0.66 -4.26 12.31
C GLY A 40 1.13 -5.65 11.89
N PRO A 41 0.54 -6.70 12.49
CA PRO A 41 0.81 -8.07 12.14
C PRO A 41 0.28 -8.41 10.75
N ARG A 42 0.79 -9.48 10.16
CA ARG A 42 0.28 -10.02 8.91
C ARG A 42 -1.15 -10.50 9.06
N GLY A 43 -2.06 -9.89 8.33
CA GLY A 43 -3.48 -10.19 8.39
C GLY A 43 -4.31 -9.24 7.53
N GLY A 44 -5.62 -9.44 7.53
CA GLY A 44 -6.60 -8.64 6.81
C GLY A 44 -7.68 -8.05 7.72
N LEU A 45 -8.40 -7.09 7.19
CA LEU A 45 -9.52 -6.43 7.85
C LEU A 45 -10.57 -6.10 6.79
N ILE A 46 -11.85 -6.31 7.12
CA ILE A 46 -13.00 -5.93 6.30
C ILE A 46 -13.82 -4.92 7.10
N LEU A 47 -14.10 -3.79 6.51
CA LEU A 47 -14.87 -2.69 7.10
C LEU A 47 -16.11 -2.42 6.24
N SER A 48 -17.25 -2.26 6.89
CA SER A 48 -18.51 -1.86 6.26
C SER A 48 -19.48 -1.33 7.30
N SER A 49 -20.60 -0.76 6.84
CA SER A 49 -21.72 -0.53 7.74
C SER A 49 -22.34 -1.86 8.20
N LYS A 50 -23.02 -1.85 9.34
CA LYS A 50 -23.73 -3.02 9.86
C LYS A 50 -24.77 -3.51 8.85
N GLU A 51 -25.53 -2.61 8.23
CA GLU A 51 -26.53 -2.93 7.21
C GLU A 51 -25.92 -3.72 6.03
N VAL A 52 -24.80 -3.26 5.50
CA VAL A 52 -24.09 -3.94 4.40
C VAL A 52 -23.57 -5.29 4.84
N ALA A 53 -22.96 -5.38 6.04
CA ALA A 53 -22.44 -6.64 6.56
C ALA A 53 -23.51 -7.71 6.74
N GLU A 54 -24.70 -7.32 7.26
CA GLU A 54 -25.85 -8.20 7.44
C GLU A 54 -26.47 -8.60 6.10
N LYS A 55 -26.69 -7.64 5.20
CA LYS A 55 -27.26 -7.90 3.86
C LYS A 55 -26.47 -8.92 3.05
N TYR A 56 -25.13 -8.87 3.14
CA TYR A 56 -24.26 -9.75 2.39
C TYR A 56 -23.65 -10.89 3.22
N ASN A 57 -24.07 -11.05 4.48
CA ASN A 57 -23.64 -12.13 5.39
C ASN A 57 -22.11 -12.30 5.50
N PHE A 58 -21.35 -11.22 5.64
CA PHE A 58 -19.88 -11.26 5.66
C PHE A 58 -19.33 -12.23 6.70
N ASN A 59 -19.89 -12.23 7.92
CA ASN A 59 -19.43 -13.13 8.97
C ASN A 59 -19.52 -14.61 8.55
N LYS A 60 -20.61 -15.02 7.90
CA LYS A 60 -20.80 -16.40 7.42
C LYS A 60 -19.81 -16.75 6.31
N PHE A 61 -19.51 -15.83 5.42
CA PHE A 61 -18.54 -16.05 4.35
C PHE A 61 -17.11 -16.06 4.86
N VAL A 62 -16.79 -15.34 5.93
CA VAL A 62 -15.48 -15.44 6.60
C VAL A 62 -15.39 -16.76 7.36
N PHE A 63 -16.34 -17.03 8.26
CA PHE A 63 -16.38 -18.27 9.04
C PHE A 63 -17.80 -18.86 9.03
N PRO A 64 -17.97 -20.12 8.68
CA PRO A 64 -16.95 -21.09 8.25
C PRO A 64 -16.61 -21.07 6.74
N GLY A 65 -16.99 -20.01 6.01
CA GLY A 65 -16.91 -19.98 4.56
C GLY A 65 -15.50 -20.22 4.00
N VAL A 66 -14.53 -19.39 4.42
CA VAL A 66 -13.14 -19.45 3.92
C VAL A 66 -12.09 -19.58 5.02
N GLN A 67 -12.46 -19.39 6.30
CA GLN A 67 -11.57 -19.52 7.44
C GLN A 67 -12.10 -20.53 8.46
N GLY A 68 -11.23 -20.99 9.35
CA GLY A 68 -11.51 -21.87 10.48
C GLY A 68 -11.17 -21.23 11.81
N GLY A 69 -10.53 -21.98 12.72
CA GLY A 69 -10.11 -21.47 14.03
C GLY A 69 -9.24 -20.23 13.93
N PRO A 70 -9.53 -19.19 14.71
CA PRO A 70 -8.82 -17.91 14.61
C PRO A 70 -7.40 -17.99 15.19
N LEU A 71 -6.49 -17.20 14.62
CA LEU A 71 -5.15 -16.98 15.17
C LEU A 71 -5.22 -15.87 16.23
N GLU A 72 -5.49 -16.25 17.47
CA GLU A 72 -5.76 -15.28 18.55
C GLU A 72 -4.57 -14.37 18.85
N HIS A 73 -3.33 -14.87 18.72
CA HIS A 73 -2.12 -14.05 18.85
C HIS A 73 -2.04 -12.96 17.76
N VAL A 74 -2.52 -13.22 16.55
CA VAL A 74 -2.62 -12.20 15.48
C VAL A 74 -3.71 -11.19 15.83
N ILE A 75 -4.85 -11.62 16.37
CA ILE A 75 -5.92 -10.73 16.81
C ILE A 75 -5.43 -9.81 17.94
N ALA A 76 -4.73 -10.35 18.94
CA ALA A 76 -4.12 -9.55 19.99
C ALA A 76 -3.10 -8.54 19.43
N SER A 77 -2.26 -8.97 18.50
CA SER A 77 -1.30 -8.08 17.82
C SER A 77 -1.99 -6.97 17.02
N LYS A 78 -3.14 -7.25 16.39
CA LYS A 78 -3.97 -6.21 15.74
C LYS A 78 -4.48 -5.18 16.75
N ALA A 79 -4.91 -5.62 17.92
CA ALA A 79 -5.37 -4.71 18.98
C ALA A 79 -4.25 -3.75 19.41
N VAL A 80 -3.02 -4.24 19.59
CA VAL A 80 -1.85 -3.41 19.88
C VAL A 80 -1.58 -2.42 18.74
N CYS A 81 -1.56 -2.90 17.50
CA CYS A 81 -1.38 -2.06 16.31
C CYS A 81 -2.40 -0.92 16.24
N PHE A 82 -3.68 -1.21 16.48
CA PHE A 82 -4.73 -0.19 16.46
C PHE A 82 -4.61 0.78 17.63
N GLY A 83 -4.22 0.29 18.80
CA GLY A 83 -3.91 1.14 19.96
C GLY A 83 -2.74 2.10 19.70
N GLU A 84 -1.71 1.65 18.97
CA GLU A 84 -0.61 2.51 18.53
C GLU A 84 -1.08 3.53 17.49
N ALA A 85 -1.89 3.10 16.51
CA ALA A 85 -2.40 3.98 15.44
C ALA A 85 -3.29 5.13 15.95
N LEU A 86 -3.84 5.01 17.16
CA LEU A 86 -4.63 6.06 17.81
C LEU A 86 -3.78 7.12 18.50
N LYS A 87 -2.47 6.90 18.66
CA LYS A 87 -1.59 7.83 19.37
C LYS A 87 -1.13 8.99 18.48
N PRO A 88 -0.88 10.18 19.05
CA PRO A 88 -0.38 11.33 18.30
C PRO A 88 0.92 11.06 17.53
N GLU A 89 1.85 10.32 18.14
CA GLU A 89 3.14 9.96 17.56
C GLU A 89 3.01 9.15 16.27
N TYR A 90 1.94 8.37 16.15
CA TYR A 90 1.65 7.64 14.92
C TYR A 90 1.29 8.58 13.76
N LYS A 91 0.56 9.65 14.05
CA LYS A 91 0.25 10.69 13.05
C LYS A 91 1.51 11.41 12.59
N GLU A 92 2.40 11.75 13.50
CA GLU A 92 3.71 12.37 13.19
C GLU A 92 4.55 11.45 12.31
N TYR A 93 4.60 10.16 12.65
CA TYR A 93 5.26 9.14 11.83
C TYR A 93 4.71 9.09 10.41
N GLN A 94 3.41 9.02 10.23
CA GLN A 94 2.80 8.95 8.89
C GLN A 94 2.98 10.25 8.09
N GLN A 95 2.98 11.40 8.75
CA GLN A 95 3.34 12.66 8.12
C GLN A 95 4.78 12.66 7.63
N GLN A 96 5.71 12.10 8.41
CA GLN A 96 7.10 11.97 8.01
C GLN A 96 7.26 11.03 6.82
N VAL A 97 6.55 9.91 6.79
CA VAL A 97 6.49 8.99 5.64
C VAL A 97 6.10 9.73 4.36
N ALA A 98 5.02 10.52 4.42
CA ALA A 98 4.56 11.30 3.26
C ALA A 98 5.57 12.38 2.82
N LYS A 99 6.23 13.06 3.77
CA LYS A 99 7.28 14.04 3.50
C LYS A 99 8.49 13.38 2.83
N ASN A 100 8.92 12.22 3.34
CA ASN A 100 10.03 11.46 2.77
C ASN A 100 9.73 11.04 1.32
N ALA A 101 8.51 10.56 1.05
CA ALA A 101 8.11 10.17 -0.30
C ALA A 101 8.16 11.35 -1.27
N LYS A 102 7.65 12.51 -0.88
CA LYS A 102 7.70 13.72 -1.71
C LYS A 102 9.14 14.20 -1.95
N ALA A 103 9.97 14.20 -0.93
CA ALA A 103 11.38 14.60 -1.06
C ALA A 103 12.15 13.65 -1.98
N LEU A 104 11.95 12.33 -1.82
CA LEU A 104 12.57 11.34 -2.69
C LEU A 104 12.08 11.48 -4.13
N ALA A 105 10.77 11.65 -4.36
CA ALA A 105 10.20 11.85 -5.68
C ALA A 105 10.80 13.07 -6.38
N ALA A 106 10.89 14.21 -5.69
CA ALA A 106 11.51 15.43 -6.22
C ALA A 106 12.98 15.20 -6.58
N ALA A 107 13.77 14.62 -5.68
CA ALA A 107 15.19 14.34 -5.91
C ALA A 107 15.41 13.38 -7.09
N MET A 108 14.53 12.38 -7.27
CA MET A 108 14.59 11.48 -8.42
C MET A 108 14.31 12.21 -9.74
N MET A 109 13.28 13.07 -9.77
CA MET A 109 12.96 13.87 -10.96
C MET A 109 14.09 14.85 -11.30
N ASP A 110 14.70 15.49 -10.31
CA ASP A 110 15.87 16.37 -10.50
C ASP A 110 17.08 15.63 -11.09
N LYS A 111 17.17 14.33 -10.87
CA LYS A 111 18.20 13.45 -11.47
C LYS A 111 17.79 12.89 -12.84
N GLY A 112 16.68 13.31 -13.39
CA GLY A 112 16.21 12.92 -14.73
C GLY A 112 15.40 11.61 -14.76
N PHE A 113 15.02 11.06 -13.61
CA PHE A 113 14.09 9.93 -13.57
C PHE A 113 12.67 10.40 -13.87
N GLN A 114 11.94 9.61 -14.64
CA GLN A 114 10.52 9.84 -14.89
C GLN A 114 9.70 9.08 -13.85
N LEU A 115 8.78 9.78 -13.20
CA LEU A 115 7.82 9.16 -12.29
C LEU A 115 6.45 9.08 -12.96
N VAL A 116 5.84 7.92 -12.90
CA VAL A 116 4.44 7.76 -13.34
C VAL A 116 3.58 8.73 -12.54
N SER A 117 2.66 9.44 -13.23
CA SER A 117 1.85 10.54 -12.68
C SER A 117 2.62 11.80 -12.20
N GLY A 118 3.91 11.91 -12.50
CA GLY A 118 4.70 13.11 -12.19
C GLY A 118 5.02 13.32 -10.71
N GLY A 119 4.97 12.25 -9.88
CA GLY A 119 5.27 12.34 -8.46
C GLY A 119 4.54 11.31 -7.61
N THR A 120 4.24 11.66 -6.35
CA THR A 120 3.46 10.81 -5.45
C THR A 120 2.61 11.62 -4.47
N GLU A 121 1.44 11.07 -4.15
CA GLU A 121 0.50 11.57 -3.13
C GLU A 121 0.46 10.66 -1.88
N ASN A 122 1.27 9.61 -1.86
CA ASN A 122 1.32 8.63 -0.77
C ASN A 122 2.77 8.24 -0.44
N HIS A 123 3.01 7.02 0.04
CA HIS A 123 4.31 6.49 0.42
C HIS A 123 5.03 5.74 -0.71
N LEU A 124 4.40 5.57 -1.87
CA LEU A 124 4.94 4.84 -3.01
C LEU A 124 5.14 5.75 -4.22
N MET A 125 6.11 5.42 -5.04
CA MET A 125 6.28 5.97 -6.38
C MET A 125 6.65 4.86 -7.36
N LEU A 126 6.21 5.02 -8.60
CA LEU A 126 6.54 4.14 -9.71
C LEU A 126 7.46 4.92 -10.66
N VAL A 127 8.68 4.42 -10.80
CA VAL A 127 9.70 5.01 -11.68
C VAL A 127 9.59 4.35 -13.04
N ASP A 128 9.48 5.17 -14.08
CA ASP A 128 9.54 4.77 -15.48
C ASP A 128 11.00 4.83 -15.97
N LEU A 129 11.52 3.70 -16.45
CA LEU A 129 12.89 3.55 -16.91
C LEU A 129 13.01 3.55 -18.44
N THR A 130 11.94 3.84 -19.17
CA THR A 130 11.95 3.80 -20.65
C THR A 130 12.87 4.84 -21.28
N ASN A 131 13.19 5.91 -20.56
CA ASN A 131 14.17 6.91 -20.99
C ASN A 131 15.64 6.48 -20.79
N PHE A 132 15.89 5.36 -20.10
CA PHE A 132 17.22 4.78 -19.95
C PHE A 132 17.34 3.56 -20.86
N GLN A 133 18.12 3.71 -21.91
CA GLN A 133 18.32 2.64 -22.89
C GLN A 133 18.91 1.42 -22.20
N ASP A 134 18.38 0.24 -22.49
CA ASP A 134 18.81 -1.05 -21.94
C ASP A 134 18.62 -1.29 -20.44
N VAL A 135 18.10 -0.33 -19.68
CA VAL A 135 17.76 -0.52 -18.26
C VAL A 135 16.36 -1.11 -18.13
N THR A 136 16.25 -2.30 -17.56
CA THR A 136 14.97 -2.92 -17.22
C THR A 136 14.69 -2.81 -15.72
N GLY A 137 13.43 -2.94 -15.30
CA GLY A 137 13.09 -3.02 -13.88
C GLY A 137 13.81 -4.16 -13.18
N LYS A 138 13.92 -5.33 -13.83
CA LYS A 138 14.68 -6.47 -13.32
C LYS A 138 16.17 -6.17 -13.13
N PHE A 139 16.79 -5.50 -14.11
CA PHE A 139 18.20 -5.11 -14.00
C PHE A 139 18.42 -4.19 -12.80
N LEU A 140 17.62 -3.12 -12.69
CA LEU A 140 17.78 -2.14 -11.61
C LEU A 140 17.47 -2.75 -10.23
N GLN A 141 16.45 -3.60 -10.13
CA GLN A 141 16.17 -4.35 -8.90
C GLN A 141 17.39 -5.14 -8.44
N ASN A 142 18.00 -5.94 -9.32
CA ASN A 142 19.14 -6.78 -8.98
C ASN A 142 20.37 -5.95 -8.60
N ALA A 143 20.66 -4.88 -9.35
CA ALA A 143 21.79 -3.99 -9.05
C ALA A 143 21.61 -3.27 -7.70
N CYS A 144 20.39 -2.88 -7.34
CA CYS A 144 20.09 -2.29 -6.04
C CYS A 144 20.22 -3.32 -4.90
N ASP A 145 19.81 -4.57 -5.12
CA ASP A 145 19.95 -5.64 -4.13
C ASP A 145 21.43 -5.90 -3.77
N GLU A 146 22.37 -5.79 -4.74
CA GLU A 146 23.81 -5.94 -4.51
C GLU A 146 24.36 -4.91 -3.52
N VAL A 147 23.73 -3.75 -3.41
CA VAL A 147 24.11 -2.68 -2.46
C VAL A 147 23.12 -2.52 -1.32
N HIS A 148 22.32 -3.55 -1.05
CA HIS A 148 21.35 -3.61 0.04
C HIS A 148 20.23 -2.56 -0.04
N ILE A 149 19.87 -2.12 -1.23
CA ILE A 149 18.71 -1.26 -1.49
C ILE A 149 17.58 -2.13 -2.05
N THR A 150 16.59 -2.46 -1.21
CA THR A 150 15.47 -3.30 -1.60
C THR A 150 14.40 -2.47 -2.31
N LEU A 151 14.14 -2.81 -3.56
CA LEU A 151 13.02 -2.32 -4.35
C LEU A 151 12.48 -3.45 -5.22
N ASN A 152 11.37 -3.25 -5.90
CA ASN A 152 10.86 -4.30 -6.78
C ASN A 152 10.63 -3.79 -8.20
N LYS A 153 10.94 -4.63 -9.18
CA LYS A 153 10.51 -4.42 -10.57
C LYS A 153 8.99 -4.30 -10.63
N ASN A 154 8.49 -3.41 -11.45
CA ASN A 154 7.07 -3.16 -11.61
C ASN A 154 6.76 -2.74 -13.04
N ALA A 155 5.68 -3.27 -13.60
CA ALA A 155 5.21 -2.79 -14.89
C ALA A 155 4.72 -1.35 -14.78
N ILE A 156 4.98 -0.55 -15.79
CA ILE A 156 4.39 0.78 -15.98
C ILE A 156 3.08 0.69 -16.77
N PRO A 157 2.23 1.71 -16.77
CA PRO A 157 1.07 1.75 -17.66
C PRO A 157 1.48 1.54 -19.13
N ASN A 158 0.79 0.60 -19.81
CA ASN A 158 1.10 0.20 -21.20
C ASN A 158 2.55 -0.28 -21.41
N ASP A 159 3.10 -0.99 -20.45
CA ASP A 159 4.49 -1.44 -20.45
C ASP A 159 4.83 -2.23 -21.74
N PRO A 160 5.84 -1.80 -22.53
CA PRO A 160 6.23 -2.50 -23.74
C PRO A 160 7.00 -3.80 -23.47
N ARG A 161 7.48 -4.01 -22.24
CA ARG A 161 8.27 -5.19 -21.84
C ARG A 161 7.40 -6.23 -21.13
N SER A 162 7.89 -7.47 -21.15
CA SER A 162 7.19 -8.56 -20.44
C SER A 162 7.17 -8.35 -18.92
N PRO A 163 6.21 -8.93 -18.19
CA PRO A 163 6.15 -8.86 -16.71
C PRO A 163 7.38 -9.42 -16.00
N PHE A 164 8.19 -10.23 -16.67
CA PHE A 164 9.43 -10.79 -16.13
C PHE A 164 10.60 -9.80 -16.14
N LEU A 165 10.56 -8.80 -17.01
CA LEU A 165 11.59 -7.77 -17.16
C LEU A 165 11.14 -6.42 -16.60
N THR A 166 9.95 -5.99 -16.99
CA THR A 166 9.31 -4.69 -16.74
C THR A 166 10.11 -3.47 -17.17
N SER A 167 9.44 -2.35 -17.35
CA SER A 167 10.07 -1.07 -17.67
C SER A 167 10.12 -0.11 -16.49
N GLY A 168 9.74 -0.56 -15.30
CA GLY A 168 9.74 0.27 -14.11
C GLY A 168 10.17 -0.45 -12.84
N VAL A 169 10.35 0.34 -11.80
CA VAL A 169 10.55 -0.11 -10.43
C VAL A 169 9.67 0.68 -9.49
N ARG A 170 9.20 0.02 -8.42
CA ARG A 170 8.42 0.64 -7.36
C ARG A 170 9.30 0.88 -6.14
N ILE A 171 9.24 2.10 -5.61
CA ILE A 171 10.00 2.54 -4.44
C ILE A 171 9.02 3.04 -3.38
N GLY A 172 9.30 2.79 -2.13
CA GLY A 172 8.50 3.24 -0.98
C GLY A 172 9.35 3.81 0.15
N THR A 173 8.69 4.54 1.06
CA THR A 173 9.34 5.27 2.17
C THR A 173 8.74 5.02 3.55
N PRO A 174 7.99 3.98 3.83
CA PRO A 174 7.47 3.70 5.17
C PRO A 174 8.56 3.32 6.16
#